data_6991794d86c145554a8c9cc91de0e638
#
_entry.id   6991794d86c145554a8c9cc91de0e638
#
_cell.length_a   1.000
_cell.length_b   1.000
_cell.length_c   1.000
_cell.angle_alpha   90.00
_cell.angle_beta   90.00
_cell.angle_gamma   90.00
#
_symmetry.space_group_name_H-M   'P 1'
#
loop_
_entity.id
_entity.type
_entity.pdbx_description
1 polymer ?
#
loop_
_entity_poly.entity_id
_entity_poly.type
_entity_poly.pdbx_seq_one_letter_code
_entity_poly.pdbx_strand_id
1 'polypeptide(L)'
;MNFDQMTPVQEQTIPVIMEGRDLIGCAQTGTGKTAAYTLPLLERLLREGNPDNVVKSLIVVPTRELAQQIDVQFQGFSYFLPLSTTVVYGGGDGFGWSEQKQGMLMGTD
;
A
#
# COMPACT_ATOMS: atom_id res chain seq x y z
N MET A 1 -4.96 -10.91 10.72
CA MET A 1 -5.97 -9.85 10.72
C MET A 1 -7.33 -10.44 10.39
N ASN A 2 -8.28 -10.24 11.26
CA ASN A 2 -9.65 -10.70 11.03
C ASN A 2 -10.52 -9.51 10.65
N PHE A 3 -10.94 -9.44 9.38
CA PHE A 3 -11.89 -8.45 8.90
C PHE A 3 -13.20 -9.15 8.61
N ASP A 4 -14.01 -9.37 9.66
CA ASP A 4 -15.31 -10.02 9.51
C ASP A 4 -16.33 -9.12 8.83
N GLN A 5 -16.21 -7.82 9.03
CA GLN A 5 -17.13 -6.82 8.46
C GLN A 5 -16.34 -5.57 8.05
N MET A 6 -16.85 -4.91 7.03
CA MET A 6 -16.29 -3.63 6.59
C MET A 6 -16.66 -2.52 7.57
N THR A 7 -15.71 -1.64 7.87
CA THR A 7 -16.00 -0.41 8.60
C THR A 7 -16.76 0.57 7.70
N PRO A 8 -17.45 1.60 8.26
CA PRO A 8 -18.16 2.58 7.43
C PRO A 8 -17.28 3.26 6.38
N VAL A 9 -16.03 3.60 6.71
CA VAL A 9 -15.13 4.22 5.73
C VAL A 9 -14.79 3.24 4.62
N GLN A 10 -14.62 1.96 4.93
CA GLN A 10 -14.36 0.93 3.92
C GLN A 10 -15.55 0.74 2.99
N GLU A 11 -16.76 0.67 3.54
CA GLU A 11 -17.98 0.52 2.74
C GLU A 11 -18.17 1.66 1.75
N GLN A 12 -17.82 2.88 2.13
CA GLN A 12 -17.99 4.05 1.28
C GLN A 12 -16.86 4.21 0.25
N THR A 13 -15.64 3.79 0.57
CA THR A 13 -14.46 4.07 -0.26
C THR A 13 -14.10 2.94 -1.22
N ILE A 14 -14.17 1.69 -0.78
CA ILE A 14 -13.73 0.56 -1.60
C ILE A 14 -14.46 0.50 -2.95
N PRO A 15 -15.80 0.63 -3.03
CA PRO A 15 -16.47 0.61 -4.33
C PRO A 15 -16.01 1.74 -5.28
N VAL A 16 -15.79 2.94 -4.74
CA VAL A 16 -15.36 4.10 -5.53
C VAL A 16 -13.96 3.85 -6.11
N ILE A 17 -13.05 3.32 -5.31
CA ILE A 17 -11.69 3.00 -5.75
C ILE A 17 -11.72 1.87 -6.78
N MET A 18 -12.54 0.86 -6.58
CA MET A 18 -12.68 -0.25 -7.53
C MET A 18 -13.22 0.20 -8.88
N GLU A 19 -14.02 1.27 -8.92
CA GLU A 19 -14.48 1.89 -10.16
C GLU A 19 -13.40 2.70 -10.88
N GLY A 20 -12.24 2.89 -10.26
CA GLY A 20 -11.13 3.66 -10.82
C GLY A 20 -11.30 5.17 -10.67
N ARG A 21 -12.12 5.63 -9.73
CA ARG A 21 -12.38 7.04 -9.50
C ARG A 21 -11.46 7.60 -8.43
N ASP A 22 -11.17 8.89 -8.52
CA ASP A 22 -10.42 9.60 -7.50
C ASP A 22 -11.29 9.81 -6.25
N LEU A 23 -10.64 9.86 -5.09
CA LEU A 23 -11.35 9.94 -3.82
C LEU A 23 -10.55 10.74 -2.80
N ILE A 24 -11.25 11.58 -2.04
CA ILE A 24 -10.71 12.19 -0.83
C ILE A 24 -11.52 11.62 0.35
N GLY A 25 -10.84 10.90 1.24
CA GLY A 25 -11.48 10.30 2.40
C GLY A 25 -10.92 10.89 3.69
N CYS A 26 -11.81 11.32 4.58
CA CYS A 26 -11.47 11.81 5.91
C CYS A 26 -12.14 10.91 6.95
N ALA A 27 -11.35 10.34 7.85
CA ALA A 27 -11.86 9.49 8.90
C ALA A 27 -10.93 9.54 10.12
N GLN A 28 -11.47 9.22 11.28
CA GLN A 28 -10.68 9.19 12.50
C GLN A 28 -9.73 7.99 12.51
N THR A 29 -8.66 8.10 13.29
CA THR A 29 -7.71 7.01 13.52
C THR A 29 -8.44 5.78 14.07
N GLY A 30 -8.05 4.59 13.61
CA GLY A 30 -8.64 3.34 14.06
C GLY A 30 -9.91 2.93 13.34
N THR A 31 -10.33 3.64 12.29
CA THR A 31 -11.54 3.34 11.53
C THR A 31 -11.31 2.45 10.32
N GLY A 32 -10.08 1.93 10.13
CA GLY A 32 -9.77 1.06 9.02
C GLY A 32 -9.44 1.79 7.72
N LYS A 33 -8.97 3.04 7.79
CA LYS A 33 -8.62 3.84 6.61
C LYS A 33 -7.58 3.16 5.73
N THR A 34 -6.58 2.54 6.34
CA THR A 34 -5.50 1.91 5.58
C THR A 34 -6.05 0.78 4.71
N ALA A 35 -6.88 -0.11 5.26
CA ALA A 35 -7.50 -1.18 4.48
C ALA A 35 -8.44 -0.64 3.41
N ALA A 36 -9.05 0.53 3.63
CA ALA A 36 -9.97 1.13 2.68
C ALA A 36 -9.33 1.42 1.33
N TYR A 37 -8.04 1.73 1.28
CA TYR A 37 -7.33 1.93 0.02
C TYR A 37 -6.37 0.79 -0.33
N THR A 38 -5.80 0.11 0.65
CA THR A 38 -4.83 -0.97 0.36
C THR A 38 -5.50 -2.19 -0.27
N LEU A 39 -6.67 -2.59 0.22
CA LEU A 39 -7.36 -3.76 -0.30
C LEU A 39 -7.78 -3.60 -1.76
N PRO A 40 -8.47 -2.52 -2.17
CA PRO A 40 -8.79 -2.34 -3.60
C PRO A 40 -7.56 -2.11 -4.45
N LEU A 41 -6.50 -1.49 -3.92
CA LEU A 41 -5.25 -1.32 -4.63
C LEU A 41 -4.60 -2.67 -4.94
N LEU A 42 -4.53 -3.57 -3.97
CA LEU A 42 -4.00 -4.93 -4.18
C LEU A 42 -4.80 -5.68 -5.22
N GLU A 43 -6.13 -5.58 -5.19
CA GLU A 43 -7.00 -6.20 -6.19
C GLU A 43 -6.67 -5.70 -7.59
N ARG A 44 -6.49 -4.40 -7.77
CA ARG A 44 -6.14 -3.83 -9.07
C ARG A 44 -4.77 -4.28 -9.54
N LEU A 45 -3.78 -4.28 -8.65
CA LEU A 45 -2.43 -4.70 -8.99
C LEU A 45 -2.40 -6.17 -9.43
N LEU A 46 -3.15 -7.04 -8.76
CA LEU A 46 -3.27 -8.44 -9.13
C LEU A 46 -3.94 -8.60 -10.50
N ARG A 47 -4.99 -7.85 -10.74
CA ARG A 47 -5.77 -7.93 -11.97
C ARG A 47 -4.99 -7.43 -13.18
N GLU A 48 -4.25 -6.33 -13.02
CA GLU A 48 -3.48 -5.74 -14.11
C GLU A 48 -2.17 -6.47 -14.39
N GLY A 49 -1.57 -7.08 -13.37
CA GLY A 49 -0.25 -7.69 -13.48
C GLY A 49 0.85 -6.66 -13.64
N ASN A 50 2.09 -7.11 -13.77
CA ASN A 50 3.23 -6.21 -13.94
C ASN A 50 4.32 -6.88 -14.79
N PRO A 51 4.05 -7.14 -16.09
CA PRO A 51 5.00 -7.84 -16.95
C PRO A 51 6.28 -7.04 -17.19
N ASP A 52 6.21 -5.71 -17.14
CA ASP A 52 7.36 -4.84 -17.36
C ASP A 52 8.17 -4.57 -16.09
N ASN A 53 7.73 -5.08 -14.96
CA ASN A 53 8.40 -4.95 -13.66
C ASN A 53 8.68 -3.49 -13.29
N VAL A 54 7.67 -2.64 -13.44
CA VAL A 54 7.75 -1.21 -13.12
C VAL A 54 6.93 -0.90 -11.86
N VAL A 55 7.20 0.24 -11.24
CA VAL A 55 6.39 0.70 -10.11
C VAL A 55 5.00 1.06 -10.61
N LYS A 56 3.99 0.39 -10.09
CA LYS A 56 2.59 0.59 -10.47
C LYS A 56 1.84 1.50 -9.51
N SER A 57 2.31 1.61 -8.29
CA SER A 57 1.62 2.36 -7.24
C SER A 57 2.60 3.09 -6.34
N LEU A 58 2.24 4.31 -5.96
CA LEU A 58 3.02 5.14 -5.06
C LEU A 58 2.13 5.61 -3.91
N ILE A 59 2.57 5.38 -2.68
CA ILE A 59 1.88 5.84 -1.48
C ILE A 59 2.77 6.85 -0.75
N VAL A 60 2.28 8.08 -0.60
CA VAL A 60 3.01 9.15 0.04
C VAL A 60 2.43 9.42 1.43
N VAL A 61 3.31 9.44 2.44
CA VAL A 61 2.90 9.61 3.84
C VAL A 61 3.79 10.63 4.54
N PRO A 62 3.32 11.28 5.61
CA PRO A 62 4.05 12.37 6.25
C PRO A 62 5.19 11.93 7.16
N THR A 63 5.22 10.66 7.63
CA THR A 63 6.24 10.19 8.57
C THR A 63 6.79 8.84 8.18
N ARG A 64 8.03 8.58 8.60
CA ARG A 64 8.69 7.29 8.42
C ARG A 64 7.92 6.17 9.14
N GLU A 65 7.48 6.44 10.35
CA GLU A 65 6.77 5.46 11.18
C GLU A 65 5.48 5.02 10.49
N LEU A 66 4.74 5.95 9.91
CA LEU A 66 3.53 5.62 9.16
C LEU A 66 3.84 4.82 7.89
N ALA A 67 4.92 5.17 7.19
CA ALA A 67 5.36 4.40 6.04
C ALA A 67 5.66 2.95 6.40
N GLN A 68 6.34 2.73 7.51
CA GLN A 68 6.64 1.38 7.99
C GLN A 68 5.38 0.62 8.39
N GLN A 69 4.43 1.27 9.06
CA GLN A 69 3.16 0.66 9.42
C GLN A 69 2.36 0.21 8.20
N ILE A 70 2.33 1.03 7.17
CA ILE A 70 1.64 0.70 5.92
C ILE A 70 2.32 -0.46 5.22
N ASP A 71 3.64 -0.46 5.17
CA ASP A 71 4.40 -1.56 4.57
C ASP A 71 4.11 -2.89 5.28
N VAL A 72 4.07 -2.91 6.61
CA VAL A 72 3.72 -4.10 7.38
C VAL A 72 2.31 -4.59 7.00
N GLN A 73 1.35 -3.69 6.84
CA GLN A 73 0.00 -4.08 6.43
C GLN A 73 -0.03 -4.65 5.01
N PHE A 74 0.69 -4.04 4.07
CA PHE A 74 0.81 -4.59 2.72
C PHE A 74 1.44 -5.98 2.72
N GLN A 75 2.49 -6.18 3.49
CA GLN A 75 3.12 -7.49 3.63
C GLN A 75 2.14 -8.53 4.19
N GLY A 76 1.34 -8.15 5.18
CA GLY A 76 0.32 -9.01 5.74
C GLY A 76 -0.75 -9.41 4.73
N PHE A 77 -1.27 -8.45 3.97
CA PHE A 77 -2.30 -8.70 2.96
C PHE A 77 -1.75 -9.46 1.75
N SER A 78 -0.49 -9.24 1.38
CA SER A 78 0.09 -9.79 0.16
C SER A 78 0.98 -11.03 0.40
N TYR A 79 0.93 -11.61 1.59
CA TYR A 79 1.82 -12.71 1.98
C TYR A 79 1.81 -13.87 0.97
N PHE A 80 0.65 -14.21 0.42
CA PHE A 80 0.50 -15.28 -0.56
C PHE A 80 0.36 -14.76 -2.00
N LEU A 81 0.62 -13.47 -2.25
CA LEU A 81 0.40 -12.84 -3.54
C LEU A 81 1.74 -12.49 -4.18
N PRO A 82 1.82 -12.51 -5.54
CA PRO A 82 3.05 -12.16 -6.23
C PRO A 82 3.25 -10.64 -6.36
N LEU A 83 3.21 -9.95 -5.23
CA LEU A 83 3.38 -8.50 -5.15
C LEU A 83 4.49 -8.16 -4.19
N SER A 84 5.24 -7.12 -4.49
CA SER A 84 6.34 -6.65 -3.65
C SER A 84 6.19 -5.16 -3.34
N THR A 85 6.64 -4.77 -2.15
CA THR A 85 6.63 -3.38 -1.70
C THR A 85 8.02 -2.96 -1.27
N THR A 86 8.32 -1.68 -1.45
CA THR A 86 9.56 -1.09 -0.97
C THR A 86 9.23 0.22 -0.25
N VAL A 87 9.74 0.37 0.97
CA VAL A 87 9.60 1.60 1.74
C VAL A 87 10.80 2.50 1.45
N VAL A 88 10.54 3.76 1.14
CA VAL A 88 11.58 4.75 0.90
C VAL A 88 11.38 5.91 1.87
N TYR A 89 12.42 6.24 2.64
CA TYR A 89 12.38 7.38 3.55
C TYR A 89 13.78 7.97 3.71
N GLY A 90 13.85 9.25 4.04
CA GLY A 90 15.11 9.95 4.29
C GLY A 90 15.51 9.94 5.76
N GLY A 91 16.66 10.56 6.06
CA GLY A 91 17.13 10.78 7.44
C GLY A 91 17.85 9.61 8.08
N GLY A 92 18.17 8.56 7.35
CA GLY A 92 18.99 7.45 7.83
C GLY A 92 20.47 7.63 7.49
N ASP A 93 21.30 6.70 7.97
CA ASP A 93 22.68 6.58 7.48
C ASP A 93 22.64 6.07 6.03
N GLY A 94 23.77 6.15 5.33
CA GLY A 94 23.86 5.74 3.92
C GLY A 94 23.55 4.25 3.69
N PHE A 95 23.57 3.46 4.73
CA PHE A 95 23.31 2.02 4.65
C PHE A 95 21.84 1.73 4.33
N GLY A 96 20.90 2.40 5.02
CA GLY A 96 19.49 2.24 4.76
C GLY A 96 19.08 2.66 3.35
N TRP A 97 19.71 3.71 2.81
CA TRP A 97 19.44 4.15 1.45
C TRP A 97 19.87 3.10 0.42
N SER A 98 20.99 2.42 0.64
CA SER A 98 21.45 1.37 -0.28
C SER A 98 20.46 0.21 -0.37
N GLU A 99 19.88 -0.21 0.74
CA GLU A 99 18.87 -1.26 0.73
C GLU A 99 17.60 -0.83 0.01
N GLN A 100 17.14 0.40 0.23
CA GLN A 100 15.95 0.94 -0.43
C GLN A 100 16.16 1.01 -1.94
N LYS A 101 17.30 1.50 -2.38
CA LYS A 101 17.66 1.59 -3.80
C LYS A 101 17.71 0.21 -4.44
N GLN A 102 18.29 -0.77 -3.76
CA GLN A 102 18.38 -2.14 -4.28
C GLN A 102 16.99 -2.75 -4.43
N GLY A 103 16.09 -2.55 -3.46
CA GLY A 103 14.72 -3.02 -3.56
C GLY A 103 14.00 -2.47 -4.78
N MET A 104 14.18 -1.18 -5.08
CA MET A 104 13.56 -0.56 -6.25
C MET A 104 14.17 -1.10 -7.56
N LEU A 105 15.49 -1.33 -7.60
CA LEU A 105 16.17 -1.87 -8.77
C LEU A 105 15.80 -3.32 -9.07
N MET A 106 15.49 -4.11 -8.05
CA MET A 106 15.07 -5.51 -8.21
C MET A 106 13.62 -5.65 -8.68
N GLY A 107 12.88 -4.57 -8.65
CA GLY A 107 11.47 -4.55 -9.06
C GLY A 107 10.52 -4.47 -7.87
N THR A 108 9.61 -3.51 -7.96
CA THR A 108 8.61 -3.24 -6.92
C THR A 108 7.31 -2.84 -7.60
N ASP A 109 6.20 -3.37 -7.12
CA ASP A 109 4.88 -3.01 -7.62
C ASP A 109 4.38 -1.72 -6.99
#